data_927f8a3b4353c912d945d3dda9e44c1c
#
_entry.id   927f8a3b4353c912d945d3dda9e44c1c
#
_cell.length_a   1.000
_cell.length_b   1.000
_cell.length_c   1.000
_cell.angle_alpha   90.00
_cell.angle_beta   90.00
_cell.angle_gamma   90.00
#
_symmetry.space_group_name_H-M   'P 1'
#
loop_
_entity.id
_entity.type
_entity.pdbx_description
1 polymer ?
#
loop_
_entity_poly.entity_id
_entity_poly.type
_entity_poly.pdbx_seq_one_letter_code
_entity_poly.pdbx_strand_id
1 'polypeptide(L)'
;MTRTLIASDLDRTLIYSAAAAPSGGLVADPDGPGATGLVAVERYEGRDISFMTPAAATALAALAAREVVVPVTTRTPAQLARVRLPGPAPRYAIAANGGVLLVDGVPDPVWAARVAREVAAVAPLSAVLADLTALCRPEWAGRPRIAADLFCSVVVDRPAVPAGVVERLTDRARAGGWSVSLQGRKIYLVPQPLQKSTAAMEVARRVGADVVLAAGDSLLDVDLLAAADRAVRPGHGEIAASGWSAPWVDALTSTGAAAGEEIVAWFAAHTGSVPPRDRPDAQAAVR
;
A
#
# COMPACT_ATOMS: atom_id res chain seq x y z
N MET A 1 -23.41 9.27 -15.59
CA MET A 1 -21.94 9.47 -15.42
C MET A 1 -21.40 8.26 -14.70
N THR A 2 -20.39 7.63 -15.24
CA THR A 2 -19.69 6.50 -14.62
C THR A 2 -18.99 6.98 -13.35
N ARG A 3 -19.28 6.37 -12.20
CA ARG A 3 -18.65 6.71 -10.93
C ARG A 3 -17.35 5.90 -10.78
N THR A 4 -16.24 6.57 -10.66
CA THR A 4 -14.93 5.93 -10.51
C THR A 4 -14.45 5.96 -9.06
N LEU A 5 -13.95 4.83 -8.57
CA LEU A 5 -13.17 4.74 -7.35
C LEU A 5 -11.70 4.58 -7.72
N ILE A 6 -10.84 5.39 -7.10
CA ILE A 6 -9.38 5.33 -7.23
C ILE A 6 -8.83 4.80 -5.92
N ALA A 7 -8.30 3.57 -5.93
CA ALA A 7 -7.71 2.89 -4.78
C ALA A 7 -6.20 2.81 -4.97
N SER A 8 -5.44 3.59 -4.23
CA SER A 8 -3.98 3.64 -4.39
C SER A 8 -3.23 3.31 -3.11
N ASP A 9 -2.20 2.48 -3.23
CA ASP A 9 -1.16 2.43 -2.20
C ASP A 9 -0.49 3.80 -2.04
N LEU A 10 0.16 3.99 -0.90
CA LEU A 10 0.81 5.25 -0.54
C LEU A 10 2.33 5.19 -0.75
N ASP A 11 3.00 4.35 0.02
CA ASP A 11 4.45 4.34 0.13
C ASP A 11 5.11 3.86 -1.17
N ARG A 12 5.95 4.69 -1.81
CA ARG A 12 6.58 4.40 -3.10
C ARG A 12 5.62 4.27 -4.29
N THR A 13 4.36 4.66 -4.09
CA THR A 13 3.32 4.72 -5.13
C THR A 13 2.86 6.17 -5.32
N LEU A 14 2.28 6.80 -4.30
CA LEU A 14 1.90 8.21 -4.34
C LEU A 14 2.86 9.11 -3.56
N ILE A 15 3.42 8.60 -2.45
CA ILE A 15 4.29 9.36 -1.56
C ILE A 15 5.65 8.69 -1.40
N TYR A 16 6.69 9.49 -1.22
CA TYR A 16 8.07 9.03 -1.20
C TYR A 16 8.82 9.61 -0.01
N SER A 17 9.60 8.78 0.69
CA SER A 17 10.60 9.30 1.62
C SER A 17 11.69 10.06 0.86
N ALA A 18 12.43 10.95 1.52
CA ALA A 18 13.53 11.69 0.92
C ALA A 18 14.53 10.75 0.19
N ALA A 19 14.83 9.59 0.76
CA ALA A 19 15.73 8.59 0.15
C ALA A 19 15.12 7.86 -1.05
N ALA A 20 13.80 7.78 -1.18
CA ALA A 20 13.09 7.08 -2.26
C ALA A 20 12.62 8.04 -3.37
N ALA A 21 12.71 9.35 -3.15
CA ALA A 21 12.25 10.37 -4.07
C ALA A 21 13.17 10.67 -5.28
N PRO A 22 14.48 10.33 -5.31
CA PRO A 22 15.35 10.77 -6.39
C PRO A 22 14.82 10.37 -7.77
N SER A 23 14.48 11.37 -8.57
CA SER A 23 14.23 11.28 -10.00
C SER A 23 14.76 12.58 -10.62
N GLY A 24 15.75 12.47 -11.48
CA GLY A 24 16.20 13.50 -12.40
C GLY A 24 16.28 14.95 -11.89
N GLY A 25 17.05 15.24 -10.84
CA GLY A 25 17.26 16.62 -10.37
C GLY A 25 16.51 17.01 -9.08
N LEU A 26 15.67 16.15 -8.52
CA LEU A 26 15.08 16.34 -7.20
C LEU A 26 16.06 15.82 -6.14
N VAL A 27 16.75 16.72 -5.45
CA VAL A 27 17.72 16.36 -4.42
C VAL A 27 17.02 16.35 -3.08
N ALA A 28 17.00 15.19 -2.41
CA ALA A 28 16.71 15.14 -0.99
C ALA A 28 17.93 15.70 -0.24
N ASP A 29 17.76 16.79 0.50
CA ASP A 29 18.74 17.24 1.46
C ASP A 29 18.53 16.45 2.76
N PRO A 30 19.41 15.48 3.11
CA PRO A 30 19.24 14.67 4.31
C PRO A 30 19.39 15.49 5.61
N ASP A 31 19.99 16.68 5.57
CA ASP A 31 20.28 17.55 6.71
C ASP A 31 19.51 18.89 6.64
N GLY A 32 18.75 19.13 5.57
CA GLY A 32 18.00 20.37 5.34
C GLY A 32 16.52 20.30 5.76
N PRO A 33 15.81 21.45 5.76
CA PRO A 33 14.40 21.52 6.18
C PRO A 33 13.39 20.91 5.18
N GLY A 34 13.83 20.07 4.25
CA GLY A 34 12.98 19.36 3.29
C GLY A 34 13.65 19.13 1.95
N ALA A 35 13.17 18.16 1.19
CA ALA A 35 13.63 17.94 -0.18
C ALA A 35 13.27 19.15 -1.03
N THR A 36 14.28 19.85 -1.58
CA THR A 36 14.05 21.03 -2.41
C THR A 36 13.23 20.65 -3.66
N GLY A 37 12.10 21.35 -3.89
CA GLY A 37 11.22 21.12 -5.01
C GLY A 37 10.14 20.06 -4.80
N LEU A 38 10.01 19.46 -3.60
CA LEU A 38 8.94 18.53 -3.24
C LEU A 38 7.96 19.12 -2.23
N VAL A 39 6.72 18.66 -2.27
CA VAL A 39 5.65 19.00 -1.32
C VAL A 39 5.65 17.96 -0.20
N ALA A 40 5.85 18.40 1.04
CA ALA A 40 5.75 17.55 2.20
C ALA A 40 4.29 17.18 2.46
N VAL A 41 4.00 15.87 2.61
CA VAL A 41 2.65 15.34 2.87
C VAL A 41 2.59 14.55 4.17
N GLU A 42 3.69 14.36 4.86
CA GLU A 42 3.72 13.73 6.19
C GLU A 42 4.78 14.38 7.05
N ARG A 43 4.41 14.67 8.32
CA ARG A 43 5.32 15.17 9.32
C ARG A 43 5.32 14.26 10.55
N TYR A 44 6.52 13.94 11.04
CA TYR A 44 6.71 13.12 12.23
C TYR A 44 7.86 13.66 13.09
N GLU A 45 7.63 13.84 14.37
CA GLU A 45 8.62 14.39 15.33
C GLU A 45 9.29 15.68 14.84
N GLY A 46 8.48 16.58 14.25
CA GLY A 46 8.95 17.87 13.78
C GLY A 46 9.66 17.84 12.41
N ARG A 47 9.82 16.67 11.78
CA ARG A 47 10.49 16.49 10.48
C ARG A 47 9.52 16.10 9.40
N ASP A 48 9.70 16.60 8.20
CA ASP A 48 8.99 16.16 7.02
C ASP A 48 9.62 14.85 6.51
N ILE A 49 8.80 13.80 6.36
CA ILE A 49 9.30 12.44 6.11
C ILE A 49 8.74 11.79 4.85
N SER A 50 7.63 12.30 4.29
CA SER A 50 7.07 11.82 3.04
C SER A 50 6.67 12.98 2.14
N PHE A 51 6.90 12.82 0.84
CA PHE A 51 6.83 13.89 -0.14
C PHE A 51 6.14 13.45 -1.42
N MET A 52 5.64 14.44 -2.19
CA MET A 52 5.15 14.32 -3.57
C MET A 52 5.79 15.41 -4.43
N THR A 53 5.78 15.24 -5.76
CA THR A 53 6.11 16.36 -6.65
C THR A 53 4.97 17.40 -6.62
N PRO A 54 5.26 18.70 -6.87
CA PRO A 54 4.22 19.73 -6.95
C PRO A 54 3.15 19.42 -8.02
N ALA A 55 3.55 18.84 -9.14
CA ALA A 55 2.63 18.44 -10.21
C ALA A 55 1.69 17.32 -9.76
N ALA A 56 2.24 16.26 -9.12
CA ALA A 56 1.44 15.18 -8.53
C ALA A 56 0.47 15.71 -7.47
N ALA A 57 0.93 16.61 -6.59
CA ALA A 57 0.11 17.19 -5.55
C ALA A 57 -1.07 18.01 -6.12
N THR A 58 -0.83 18.85 -7.14
CA THR A 58 -1.86 19.63 -7.82
C THR A 58 -2.87 18.73 -8.54
N ALA A 59 -2.38 17.74 -9.27
CA ALA A 59 -3.22 16.82 -10.03
C ALA A 59 -4.06 15.93 -9.10
N LEU A 60 -3.48 15.42 -7.99
CA LEU A 60 -4.21 14.62 -7.00
C LEU A 60 -5.30 15.43 -6.31
N ALA A 61 -5.04 16.70 -5.97
CA ALA A 61 -6.06 17.59 -5.39
C ALA A 61 -7.23 17.80 -6.35
N ALA A 62 -6.95 18.05 -7.63
CA ALA A 62 -7.98 18.20 -8.65
C ALA A 62 -8.78 16.91 -8.89
N LEU A 63 -8.14 15.76 -8.79
CA LEU A 63 -8.76 14.45 -8.94
C LEU A 63 -9.68 14.14 -7.75
N ALA A 64 -9.19 14.34 -6.52
CA ALA A 64 -9.91 14.11 -5.27
C ALA A 64 -11.13 15.04 -5.10
N ALA A 65 -11.16 16.18 -5.79
CA ALA A 65 -12.31 17.09 -5.77
C ALA A 65 -13.53 16.58 -6.56
N ARG A 66 -13.34 15.58 -7.44
CA ARG A 66 -14.40 15.09 -8.35
C ARG A 66 -14.59 13.57 -8.32
N GLU A 67 -13.60 12.83 -7.84
CA GLU A 67 -13.61 11.37 -7.78
C GLU A 67 -13.47 10.85 -6.35
N VAL A 68 -13.82 9.59 -6.14
CA VAL A 68 -13.62 8.94 -4.85
C VAL A 68 -12.19 8.39 -4.79
N VAL A 69 -11.29 9.14 -4.16
CA VAL A 69 -9.89 8.71 -3.94
C VAL A 69 -9.76 8.08 -2.56
N VAL A 70 -9.26 6.84 -2.52
CA VAL A 70 -9.09 6.04 -1.31
C VAL A 70 -7.64 5.63 -1.16
N PRO A 71 -6.91 6.14 -0.16
CA PRO A 71 -5.60 5.63 0.18
C PRO A 71 -5.72 4.22 0.79
N VAL A 72 -4.89 3.29 0.31
CA VAL A 72 -4.90 1.87 0.70
C VAL A 72 -3.48 1.46 1.10
N THR A 73 -3.22 1.25 2.39
CA THR A 73 -1.85 1.12 2.87
C THR A 73 -1.65 0.03 3.93
N THR A 74 -0.42 -0.47 4.05
CA THR A 74 0.02 -1.32 5.17
C THR A 74 0.23 -0.52 6.47
N ARG A 75 0.23 0.81 6.42
CA ARG A 75 0.37 1.67 7.60
C ARG A 75 -0.73 1.42 8.61
N THR A 76 -0.42 1.55 9.90
CA THR A 76 -1.46 1.57 10.95
C THR A 76 -2.33 2.83 10.83
N PRO A 77 -3.55 2.85 11.40
CA PRO A 77 -4.37 4.06 11.43
C PRO A 77 -3.64 5.29 11.97
N ALA A 78 -2.86 5.13 13.05
CA ALA A 78 -2.07 6.21 13.64
C ALA A 78 -0.95 6.74 12.70
N GLN A 79 -0.35 5.85 11.89
CA GLN A 79 0.62 6.25 10.88
C GLN A 79 -0.05 6.94 9.69
N LEU A 80 -1.18 6.42 9.23
CA LEU A 80 -1.95 7.01 8.14
C LEU A 80 -2.49 8.40 8.52
N ALA A 81 -2.92 8.59 9.76
CA ALA A 81 -3.42 9.87 10.27
C ALA A 81 -2.40 11.03 10.19
N ARG A 82 -1.10 10.73 10.03
CA ARG A 82 -0.06 11.76 9.82
C ARG A 82 0.02 12.22 8.37
N VAL A 83 -0.46 11.42 7.42
CA VAL A 83 -0.41 11.75 5.98
C VAL A 83 -1.50 12.76 5.64
N ARG A 84 -1.10 13.84 4.99
CA ARG A 84 -1.99 14.90 4.51
C ARG A 84 -1.91 14.95 2.99
N LEU A 85 -2.71 14.10 2.34
CA LEU A 85 -2.80 14.13 0.89
C LEU A 85 -3.39 15.47 0.42
N PRO A 86 -2.92 16.02 -0.72
CA PRO A 86 -3.47 17.22 -1.31
C PRO A 86 -4.95 17.07 -1.71
N GLY A 87 -5.73 18.13 -1.52
CA GLY A 87 -7.14 18.17 -1.83
C GLY A 87 -8.06 17.89 -0.63
N PRO A 88 -9.34 17.58 -0.87
CA PRO A 88 -10.27 17.21 0.18
C PRO A 88 -9.86 15.98 0.94
N ALA A 89 -10.09 15.95 2.25
CA ALA A 89 -9.82 14.77 3.06
C ALA A 89 -10.64 13.57 2.55
N PRO A 90 -10.03 12.41 2.35
CA PRO A 90 -10.75 11.24 1.85
C PRO A 90 -11.76 10.76 2.89
N ARG A 91 -13.02 10.58 2.46
CA ARG A 91 -14.06 10.01 3.31
C ARG A 91 -13.75 8.57 3.74
N TYR A 92 -13.15 7.80 2.84
CA TYR A 92 -12.72 6.42 3.09
C TYR A 92 -11.21 6.33 3.02
N ALA A 93 -10.63 5.57 3.95
CA ALA A 93 -9.23 5.21 3.89
C ALA A 93 -9.04 3.78 4.43
N ILE A 94 -8.10 3.06 3.85
CA ILE A 94 -7.84 1.66 4.18
C ILE A 94 -6.44 1.56 4.77
N ALA A 95 -6.35 1.13 6.02
CA ALA A 95 -5.12 0.95 6.76
C ALA A 95 -4.88 -0.54 7.09
N ALA A 96 -3.69 -0.83 7.59
CA ALA A 96 -3.31 -2.16 8.06
C ALA A 96 -3.56 -3.26 7.03
N ASN A 97 -3.19 -3.01 5.76
CA ASN A 97 -3.34 -3.95 4.64
C ASN A 97 -4.78 -4.45 4.43
N GLY A 98 -5.77 -3.57 4.56
CA GLY A 98 -7.19 -3.95 4.46
C GLY A 98 -7.82 -4.31 5.80
N GLY A 99 -7.03 -4.44 6.87
CA GLY A 99 -7.55 -4.81 8.20
C GLY A 99 -8.38 -3.72 8.88
N VAL A 100 -8.16 -2.46 8.53
CA VAL A 100 -8.92 -1.33 9.10
C VAL A 100 -9.47 -0.47 7.98
N LEU A 101 -10.80 -0.38 7.90
CA LEU A 101 -11.51 0.57 7.05
C LEU A 101 -11.88 1.79 7.90
N LEU A 102 -11.43 2.97 7.48
CA LEU A 102 -11.76 4.24 8.11
C LEU A 102 -12.86 4.93 7.30
N VAL A 103 -13.86 5.45 8.00
CA VAL A 103 -14.92 6.32 7.45
C VAL A 103 -14.83 7.65 8.19
N ASP A 104 -14.58 8.73 7.47
CA ASP A 104 -14.35 10.07 8.04
C ASP A 104 -13.29 10.05 9.18
N GLY A 105 -12.24 9.23 9.00
CA GLY A 105 -11.14 9.08 9.94
C GLY A 105 -11.41 8.13 11.12
N VAL A 106 -12.60 7.55 11.23
CA VAL A 106 -13.00 6.67 12.34
C VAL A 106 -13.06 5.21 11.86
N PRO A 107 -12.51 4.24 12.62
CA PRO A 107 -12.64 2.83 12.28
C PRO A 107 -14.10 2.36 12.18
N ASP A 108 -14.41 1.70 11.07
CA ASP A 108 -15.75 1.13 10.81
C ASP A 108 -15.96 -0.12 11.67
N PRO A 109 -16.94 -0.15 12.58
CA PRO A 109 -17.15 -1.29 13.49
C PRO A 109 -17.67 -2.54 12.77
N VAL A 110 -18.39 -2.39 11.67
CA VAL A 110 -18.92 -3.54 10.90
C VAL A 110 -17.77 -4.22 10.17
N TRP A 111 -16.86 -3.42 9.59
CA TRP A 111 -15.64 -3.93 8.98
C TRP A 111 -14.73 -4.60 10.01
N ALA A 112 -14.53 -3.99 11.17
CA ALA A 112 -13.72 -4.55 12.24
C ALA A 112 -14.26 -5.91 12.72
N ALA A 113 -15.56 -6.06 12.88
CA ALA A 113 -16.19 -7.33 13.24
C ALA A 113 -16.04 -8.41 12.17
N ARG A 114 -16.07 -8.04 10.89
CA ARG A 114 -15.76 -8.94 9.76
C ARG A 114 -14.32 -9.43 9.82
N VAL A 115 -13.36 -8.50 9.89
CA VAL A 115 -11.93 -8.79 9.97
C VAL A 115 -11.62 -9.70 11.16
N ALA A 116 -12.17 -9.43 12.34
CA ALA A 116 -11.96 -10.25 13.53
C ALA A 116 -12.37 -11.72 13.31
N ARG A 117 -13.48 -11.97 12.60
CA ARG A 117 -13.92 -13.33 12.26
C ARG A 117 -13.00 -14.01 11.26
N GLU A 118 -12.55 -13.28 10.25
CA GLU A 118 -11.69 -13.81 9.20
C GLU A 118 -10.28 -14.16 9.72
N VAL A 119 -9.70 -13.30 10.57
CA VAL A 119 -8.39 -13.56 11.19
C VAL A 119 -8.44 -14.64 12.29
N ALA A 120 -9.60 -14.88 12.90
CA ALA A 120 -9.75 -15.97 13.86
C ALA A 120 -9.63 -17.37 13.21
N ALA A 121 -9.72 -17.46 11.88
CA ALA A 121 -9.59 -18.72 11.14
C ALA A 121 -8.14 -19.10 10.80
N VAL A 122 -7.17 -18.23 11.08
CA VAL A 122 -5.73 -18.48 10.83
C VAL A 122 -4.95 -18.61 12.14
N ALA A 123 -3.68 -19.00 12.06
CA ALA A 123 -2.83 -19.10 13.24
C ALA A 123 -2.81 -17.78 14.03
N PRO A 124 -2.82 -17.82 15.37
CA PRO A 124 -2.87 -16.61 16.18
C PRO A 124 -1.58 -15.77 16.00
N LEU A 125 -1.75 -14.44 16.00
CA LEU A 125 -0.65 -13.47 15.84
C LEU A 125 0.50 -13.74 16.83
N SER A 126 0.19 -14.16 18.06
CA SER A 126 1.21 -14.46 19.07
C SER A 126 2.14 -15.59 18.66
N ALA A 127 1.64 -16.63 17.99
CA ALA A 127 2.46 -17.75 17.51
C ALA A 127 3.35 -17.29 16.35
N VAL A 128 2.80 -16.55 15.40
CA VAL A 128 3.56 -16.03 14.24
C VAL A 128 4.62 -15.02 14.68
N LEU A 129 4.30 -14.17 15.67
CA LEU A 129 5.29 -13.25 16.27
C LEU A 129 6.42 -13.99 16.99
N ALA A 130 6.10 -15.08 17.68
CA ALA A 130 7.11 -15.93 18.34
C ALA A 130 8.05 -16.58 17.32
N ASP A 131 7.51 -17.12 16.22
CA ASP A 131 8.31 -17.70 15.13
C ASP A 131 9.22 -16.66 14.47
N LEU A 132 8.69 -15.47 14.18
CA LEU A 132 9.47 -14.36 13.65
C LEU A 132 10.58 -13.95 14.62
N THR A 133 10.26 -13.83 15.90
CA THR A 133 11.23 -13.44 16.95
C THR A 133 12.33 -14.47 17.10
N ALA A 134 12.00 -15.75 17.04
CA ALA A 134 12.98 -16.84 17.13
C ALA A 134 13.96 -16.86 15.95
N LEU A 135 13.58 -16.36 14.80
CA LEU A 135 14.44 -16.29 13.61
C LEU A 135 15.27 -15.01 13.52
N CYS A 136 14.78 -13.90 14.09
CA CYS A 136 15.50 -12.61 14.06
C CYS A 136 16.82 -12.69 14.86
N ARG A 137 17.87 -12.05 14.31
CA ARG A 137 19.16 -11.87 14.98
C ARG A 137 19.59 -10.42 14.86
N PRO A 138 20.26 -9.84 15.88
CA PRO A 138 20.68 -8.44 15.88
C PRO A 138 21.55 -8.04 14.67
N GLU A 139 22.26 -9.00 14.07
CA GLU A 139 23.15 -8.78 12.95
C GLU A 139 22.41 -8.35 11.67
N TRP A 140 21.13 -8.70 11.54
CA TRP A 140 20.37 -8.40 10.33
C TRP A 140 18.95 -7.88 10.58
N ALA A 141 18.41 -8.02 11.80
CA ALA A 141 17.02 -7.66 12.11
C ALA A 141 16.91 -6.86 13.40
N GLY A 142 16.08 -5.84 13.39
CA GLY A 142 15.62 -5.19 14.58
C GLY A 142 14.62 -6.02 15.38
N ARG A 143 13.99 -5.39 16.37
CA ARG A 143 12.94 -6.03 17.16
C ARG A 143 11.64 -6.12 16.36
N PRO A 144 11.00 -7.30 16.24
CA PRO A 144 9.67 -7.43 15.66
C PRO A 144 8.63 -6.55 16.36
N ARG A 145 7.68 -6.04 15.60
CA ARG A 145 6.61 -5.15 16.09
C ARG A 145 5.26 -5.62 15.58
N ILE A 146 4.26 -5.50 16.43
CA ILE A 146 2.85 -5.68 16.06
C ILE A 146 2.33 -4.39 15.41
N ALA A 147 1.49 -4.51 14.41
CA ALA A 147 0.82 -3.42 13.73
C ALA A 147 -0.70 -3.60 13.82
N ALA A 148 -1.39 -2.62 14.40
CA ALA A 148 -2.85 -2.56 14.53
C ALA A 148 -3.48 -3.82 15.20
N ASP A 149 -2.72 -4.56 16.01
CA ASP A 149 -3.08 -5.85 16.62
C ASP A 149 -3.51 -6.94 15.61
N LEU A 150 -3.14 -6.77 14.33
CA LEU A 150 -3.56 -7.62 13.22
C LEU A 150 -2.42 -8.42 12.60
N PHE A 151 -1.24 -7.83 12.49
CA PHE A 151 -0.09 -8.47 11.86
C PHE A 151 1.23 -8.03 12.51
N CYS A 152 2.34 -8.63 12.11
CA CYS A 152 3.65 -8.24 12.62
C CYS A 152 4.63 -7.94 11.49
N SER A 153 5.66 -7.16 11.83
CA SER A 153 6.73 -6.80 10.93
C SER A 153 8.04 -6.60 11.66
N VAL A 154 9.14 -6.68 10.92
CA VAL A 154 10.48 -6.38 11.43
C VAL A 154 11.25 -5.54 10.41
N VAL A 155 11.98 -4.54 10.92
CA VAL A 155 12.95 -3.79 10.10
C VAL A 155 14.23 -4.61 9.99
N VAL A 156 14.77 -4.73 8.78
CA VAL A 156 15.95 -5.52 8.49
C VAL A 156 17.02 -4.69 7.77
N ASP A 157 18.27 -5.06 7.97
CA ASP A 157 19.37 -4.69 7.08
C ASP A 157 19.35 -5.66 5.90
N ARG A 158 18.75 -5.27 4.79
CA ARG A 158 18.45 -6.15 3.66
C ARG A 158 19.69 -6.89 3.12
N PRO A 159 20.87 -6.27 2.95
CA PRO A 159 22.10 -6.96 2.56
C PRO A 159 22.57 -8.03 3.56
N ALA A 160 22.27 -7.85 4.83
CA ALA A 160 22.67 -8.75 5.90
C ALA A 160 21.67 -9.89 6.17
N VAL A 161 20.49 -9.88 5.54
CA VAL A 161 19.50 -10.97 5.71
C VAL A 161 20.08 -12.26 5.17
N PRO A 162 20.23 -13.31 6.00
CA PRO A 162 20.80 -14.57 5.53
C PRO A 162 19.95 -15.24 4.45
N ALA A 163 20.60 -15.86 3.47
CA ALA A 163 19.91 -16.60 2.42
C ALA A 163 18.97 -17.65 3.00
N GLY A 164 17.78 -17.79 2.38
CA GLY A 164 16.77 -18.76 2.79
C GLY A 164 15.95 -18.38 4.05
N VAL A 165 16.21 -17.23 4.70
CA VAL A 165 15.42 -16.82 5.88
C VAL A 165 13.99 -16.46 5.47
N VAL A 166 13.82 -15.67 4.40
CA VAL A 166 12.51 -15.23 3.93
C VAL A 166 11.70 -16.43 3.44
N GLU A 167 12.32 -17.36 2.73
CA GLU A 167 11.71 -18.60 2.26
C GLU A 167 11.21 -19.45 3.43
N ARG A 168 12.06 -19.69 4.43
CA ARG A 168 11.66 -20.44 5.64
C ARG A 168 10.54 -19.78 6.41
N LEU A 169 10.54 -18.43 6.51
CA LEU A 169 9.44 -17.68 7.11
C LEU A 169 8.16 -17.87 6.30
N THR A 170 8.27 -17.81 4.97
CA THR A 170 7.14 -17.98 4.05
C THR A 170 6.49 -19.36 4.20
N ASP A 171 7.30 -20.42 4.22
CA ASP A 171 6.79 -21.79 4.34
C ASP A 171 6.06 -22.01 5.68
N ARG A 172 6.64 -21.53 6.79
CA ARG A 172 6.01 -21.61 8.11
C ARG A 172 4.74 -20.78 8.21
N ALA A 173 4.80 -19.55 7.76
CA ALA A 173 3.67 -18.63 7.81
C ALA A 173 2.50 -19.13 6.95
N ARG A 174 2.78 -19.66 5.74
CA ARG A 174 1.78 -20.21 4.84
C ARG A 174 0.98 -21.36 5.47
N ALA A 175 1.64 -22.24 6.18
CA ALA A 175 0.98 -23.35 6.88
C ALA A 175 -0.02 -22.86 7.95
N GLY A 176 0.21 -21.67 8.51
CA GLY A 176 -0.69 -21.01 9.47
C GLY A 176 -1.72 -20.06 8.83
N GLY A 177 -1.79 -19.97 7.49
CA GLY A 177 -2.70 -19.03 6.81
C GLY A 177 -2.18 -17.59 6.77
N TRP A 178 -0.83 -17.41 6.78
CA TRP A 178 -0.18 -16.10 6.73
C TRP A 178 0.67 -15.96 5.47
N SER A 179 0.83 -14.72 4.99
CA SER A 179 1.71 -14.32 3.89
C SER A 179 2.92 -13.58 4.42
N VAL A 180 4.06 -13.72 3.72
CA VAL A 180 5.30 -12.99 4.02
C VAL A 180 5.64 -12.11 2.82
N SER A 181 6.02 -10.86 3.08
CA SER A 181 6.49 -9.92 2.06
C SER A 181 7.69 -9.13 2.60
N LEU A 182 8.73 -8.96 1.78
CA LEU A 182 9.91 -8.16 2.09
C LEU A 182 9.86 -6.86 1.27
N GLN A 183 9.35 -5.79 1.87
CA GLN A 183 9.20 -4.48 1.22
C GLN A 183 10.27 -3.51 1.72
N GLY A 184 11.11 -3.01 0.82
CA GLY A 184 12.20 -2.12 1.18
C GLY A 184 13.08 -2.75 2.26
N ARG A 185 13.02 -2.22 3.49
CA ARG A 185 13.75 -2.71 4.67
C ARG A 185 12.85 -3.37 5.71
N LYS A 186 11.67 -3.88 5.34
CA LYS A 186 10.74 -4.51 6.29
C LYS A 186 10.27 -5.86 5.78
N ILE A 187 10.32 -6.85 6.64
CA ILE A 187 9.60 -8.11 6.44
C ILE A 187 8.25 -7.96 7.15
N TYR A 188 7.18 -8.21 6.43
CA TYR A 188 5.81 -8.24 6.92
C TYR A 188 5.32 -9.68 6.96
N LEU A 189 4.60 -10.04 8.03
CA LEU A 189 3.83 -11.27 8.14
C LEU A 189 2.38 -10.85 8.32
N VAL A 190 1.55 -11.12 7.31
CA VAL A 190 0.16 -10.62 7.22
C VAL A 190 -0.78 -11.81 7.10
N PRO A 191 -1.87 -11.90 7.89
CA PRO A 191 -2.91 -12.92 7.72
C PRO A 191 -3.45 -12.89 6.29
N GLN A 192 -3.56 -14.04 5.63
CA GLN A 192 -4.05 -14.13 4.25
C GLN A 192 -5.44 -13.52 4.01
N PRO A 193 -6.38 -13.53 4.98
CA PRO A 193 -7.65 -12.82 4.82
C PRO A 193 -7.53 -11.29 4.76
N LEU A 194 -6.42 -10.71 5.25
CA LEU A 194 -6.22 -9.25 5.18
C LEU A 194 -5.70 -8.87 3.80
N GLN A 195 -6.60 -8.48 2.93
CA GLN A 195 -6.33 -8.09 1.55
C GLN A 195 -6.78 -6.65 1.30
N LYS A 196 -5.93 -5.87 0.64
CA LYS A 196 -6.24 -4.50 0.20
C LYS A 196 -7.46 -4.47 -0.72
N SER A 197 -7.56 -5.46 -1.62
CA SER A 197 -8.67 -5.60 -2.56
C SER A 197 -10.02 -5.75 -1.87
N THR A 198 -10.13 -6.63 -0.87
CA THR A 198 -11.39 -6.89 -0.18
C THR A 198 -11.96 -5.61 0.45
N ALA A 199 -11.11 -4.79 1.07
CA ALA A 199 -11.51 -3.51 1.65
C ALA A 199 -11.85 -2.47 0.57
N ALA A 200 -11.07 -2.40 -0.52
CA ALA A 200 -11.33 -1.47 -1.62
C ALA A 200 -12.65 -1.80 -2.34
N MET A 201 -12.94 -3.08 -2.58
CA MET A 201 -14.21 -3.50 -3.17
C MET A 201 -15.41 -3.24 -2.25
N GLU A 202 -15.25 -3.34 -0.94
CA GLU A 202 -16.29 -2.93 0.01
C GLU A 202 -16.56 -1.43 -0.09
N VAL A 203 -15.52 -0.59 -0.20
CA VAL A 203 -15.73 0.85 -0.44
C VAL A 203 -16.40 1.08 -1.79
N ALA A 204 -15.96 0.41 -2.86
CA ALA A 204 -16.57 0.51 -4.19
C ALA A 204 -18.08 0.22 -4.15
N ARG A 205 -18.48 -0.85 -3.44
CA ARG A 205 -19.87 -1.21 -3.22
C ARG A 205 -20.64 -0.11 -2.43
N ARG A 206 -20.04 0.44 -1.37
CA ARG A 206 -20.68 1.49 -0.53
C ARG A 206 -20.92 2.79 -1.29
N VAL A 207 -20.02 3.14 -2.18
CA VAL A 207 -20.14 4.38 -2.98
C VAL A 207 -20.86 4.15 -4.30
N GLY A 208 -21.20 2.90 -4.66
CA GLY A 208 -21.79 2.56 -5.95
C GLY A 208 -20.86 2.89 -7.12
N ALA A 209 -19.57 2.52 -6.99
CA ALA A 209 -18.60 2.73 -8.05
C ALA A 209 -18.80 1.72 -9.17
N ASP A 210 -18.88 2.23 -10.40
CA ASP A 210 -18.99 1.40 -11.62
C ASP A 210 -17.60 0.86 -12.02
N VAL A 211 -16.56 1.67 -11.79
CA VAL A 211 -15.17 1.38 -12.17
C VAL A 211 -14.24 1.57 -10.99
N VAL A 212 -13.28 0.67 -10.84
CA VAL A 212 -12.18 0.76 -9.86
C VAL A 212 -10.85 0.84 -10.60
N LEU A 213 -10.13 1.94 -10.35
CA LEU A 213 -8.74 2.12 -10.76
C LEU A 213 -7.83 1.88 -9.57
N ALA A 214 -6.68 1.22 -9.79
CA ALA A 214 -5.75 0.93 -8.70
C ALA A 214 -4.30 1.23 -9.04
N ALA A 215 -3.49 1.50 -8.00
CA ALA A 215 -2.04 1.57 -8.11
C ALA A 215 -1.35 0.97 -6.88
N GLY A 216 -0.14 0.39 -7.09
CA GLY A 216 0.68 -0.20 -6.05
C GLY A 216 2.05 -0.64 -6.56
N ASP A 217 3.03 -0.80 -5.66
CA ASP A 217 4.42 -1.16 -6.00
C ASP A 217 4.87 -2.49 -5.40
N SER A 218 4.19 -2.99 -4.38
CA SER A 218 4.61 -4.14 -3.57
C SER A 218 3.80 -5.41 -3.85
N LEU A 219 4.33 -6.57 -3.47
CA LEU A 219 3.58 -7.83 -3.60
C LEU A 219 2.29 -7.87 -2.75
N LEU A 220 2.17 -7.02 -1.71
CA LEU A 220 0.93 -6.84 -0.97
C LEU A 220 -0.11 -5.99 -1.72
N ASP A 221 0.22 -5.44 -2.89
CA ASP A 221 -0.71 -4.71 -3.76
C ASP A 221 -1.25 -5.57 -4.90
N VAL A 222 -0.67 -6.74 -5.11
CA VAL A 222 -1.05 -7.62 -6.24
C VAL A 222 -2.54 -7.94 -6.22
N ASP A 223 -3.11 -8.23 -5.05
CA ASP A 223 -4.54 -8.49 -4.89
C ASP A 223 -5.38 -7.26 -5.28
N LEU A 224 -4.95 -6.06 -4.89
CA LEU A 224 -5.62 -4.80 -5.24
C LEU A 224 -5.59 -4.55 -6.76
N LEU A 225 -4.40 -4.69 -7.38
CA LEU A 225 -4.25 -4.50 -8.82
C LEU A 225 -5.02 -5.56 -9.63
N ALA A 226 -5.05 -6.80 -9.12
CA ALA A 226 -5.78 -7.91 -9.75
C ALA A 226 -7.31 -7.70 -9.72
N ALA A 227 -7.84 -7.11 -8.64
CA ALA A 227 -9.27 -6.88 -8.46
C ALA A 227 -9.78 -5.60 -9.16
N ALA A 228 -8.92 -4.70 -9.59
CA ALA A 228 -9.30 -3.46 -10.28
C ALA A 228 -9.72 -3.69 -11.73
N ASP A 229 -10.49 -2.76 -12.31
CA ASP A 229 -10.83 -2.77 -13.74
C ASP A 229 -9.64 -2.40 -14.59
N ARG A 230 -8.86 -1.42 -14.15
CA ARG A 230 -7.55 -1.05 -14.69
C ARG A 230 -6.63 -0.68 -13.54
N ALA A 231 -5.36 -0.95 -13.71
CA ALA A 231 -4.38 -0.63 -12.69
C ALA A 231 -3.06 -0.17 -13.31
N VAL A 232 -2.22 0.45 -12.49
CA VAL A 232 -0.88 0.90 -12.89
C VAL A 232 0.12 0.60 -11.79
N ARG A 233 1.35 0.25 -12.17
CA ARG A 233 2.48 0.10 -11.26
C ARG A 233 3.68 0.93 -11.69
N PRO A 234 4.50 1.42 -10.75
CA PRO A 234 5.76 2.09 -11.08
C PRO A 234 6.79 1.13 -11.67
N GLY A 235 7.88 1.68 -12.23
CA GLY A 235 9.04 0.93 -12.72
C GLY A 235 9.94 0.36 -11.62
N HIS A 236 9.62 0.60 -10.37
CA HIS A 236 10.33 0.08 -9.18
C HIS A 236 9.37 -0.74 -8.30
N GLY A 237 9.88 -1.23 -7.17
CA GLY A 237 9.11 -2.01 -6.21
C GLY A 237 9.19 -3.51 -6.44
N GLU A 238 8.52 -4.26 -5.59
CA GLU A 238 8.59 -5.72 -5.62
C GLU A 238 7.83 -6.31 -6.80
N ILE A 239 6.71 -5.69 -7.22
CA ILE A 239 5.96 -6.13 -8.41
C ILE A 239 6.83 -6.03 -9.64
N ALA A 240 7.53 -4.89 -9.83
CA ALA A 240 8.46 -4.73 -10.95
C ALA A 240 9.60 -5.75 -10.92
N ALA A 241 10.16 -6.00 -9.73
CA ALA A 241 11.25 -6.97 -9.55
C ALA A 241 10.81 -8.43 -9.73
N SER A 242 9.55 -8.77 -9.40
CA SER A 242 9.02 -10.13 -9.54
C SER A 242 8.65 -10.51 -10.98
N GLY A 243 8.48 -9.50 -11.86
CA GLY A 243 7.97 -9.70 -13.22
C GLY A 243 6.46 -9.97 -13.28
N TRP A 244 5.74 -9.85 -12.16
CA TRP A 244 4.28 -10.02 -12.17
C TRP A 244 3.61 -8.97 -13.07
N SER A 245 2.66 -9.41 -13.89
CA SER A 245 1.90 -8.58 -14.81
C SER A 245 0.51 -9.16 -15.06
N ALA A 246 -0.40 -8.30 -15.51
CA ALA A 246 -1.72 -8.70 -15.99
C ALA A 246 -2.15 -7.77 -17.14
N PRO A 247 -3.03 -8.22 -18.06
CA PRO A 247 -3.39 -7.44 -19.25
C PRO A 247 -4.03 -6.07 -18.98
N TRP A 248 -4.58 -5.89 -17.79
CA TRP A 248 -5.22 -4.63 -17.34
C TRP A 248 -4.32 -3.80 -16.43
N VAL A 249 -3.06 -4.19 -16.25
CA VAL A 249 -2.09 -3.49 -15.41
C VAL A 249 -1.02 -2.85 -16.30
N ASP A 250 -1.02 -1.53 -16.35
CA ASP A 250 0.01 -0.79 -17.06
C ASP A 250 1.28 -0.70 -16.22
N ALA A 251 2.42 -0.95 -16.84
CA ALA A 251 3.73 -0.90 -16.21
C ALA A 251 4.47 0.38 -16.64
N LEU A 252 4.68 1.30 -15.71
CA LEU A 252 5.54 2.46 -15.96
C LEU A 252 7.01 2.07 -15.94
N THR A 253 7.82 2.85 -16.63
CA THR A 253 9.29 2.73 -16.59
C THR A 253 9.93 3.71 -15.61
N SER A 254 9.22 4.78 -15.25
CA SER A 254 9.65 5.78 -14.29
C SER A 254 9.76 5.21 -12.87
N THR A 255 10.65 5.82 -12.08
CA THR A 255 10.94 5.44 -10.71
C THR A 255 10.92 6.67 -9.79
N GLY A 256 10.90 6.46 -8.47
CA GLY A 256 10.90 7.54 -7.50
C GLY A 256 9.65 8.43 -7.62
N ALA A 257 9.75 9.69 -7.23
CA ALA A 257 8.62 10.61 -7.20
C ALA A 257 8.03 10.93 -8.59
N ALA A 258 8.82 10.79 -9.66
CA ALA A 258 8.32 10.90 -11.04
C ALA A 258 7.30 9.81 -11.37
N ALA A 259 7.49 8.59 -10.87
CA ALA A 259 6.50 7.54 -11.05
C ALA A 259 5.17 7.89 -10.34
N GLY A 260 5.23 8.49 -9.15
CA GLY A 260 4.03 8.98 -8.47
C GLY A 260 3.28 10.05 -9.26
N GLU A 261 4.01 10.93 -9.93
CA GLU A 261 3.43 11.94 -10.83
C GLU A 261 2.74 11.28 -12.03
N GLU A 262 3.41 10.34 -12.69
CA GLU A 262 2.83 9.61 -13.82
C GLU A 262 1.62 8.76 -13.39
N ILE A 263 1.62 8.15 -12.20
CA ILE A 263 0.48 7.41 -11.66
C ILE A 263 -0.74 8.33 -11.50
N VAL A 264 -0.57 9.53 -10.94
CA VAL A 264 -1.68 10.48 -10.78
C VAL A 264 -2.18 10.97 -12.15
N ALA A 265 -1.29 11.23 -13.10
CA ALA A 265 -1.66 11.58 -14.48
C ALA A 265 -2.40 10.42 -15.17
N TRP A 266 -1.96 9.19 -14.94
CA TRP A 266 -2.62 7.98 -15.44
C TRP A 266 -4.04 7.84 -14.90
N PHE A 267 -4.26 8.05 -13.60
CA PHE A 267 -5.61 8.06 -13.03
C PHE A 267 -6.50 9.11 -13.70
N ALA A 268 -6.00 10.33 -13.88
CA ALA A 268 -6.75 11.41 -14.52
C ALA A 268 -7.15 11.06 -15.97
N ALA A 269 -6.28 10.37 -16.72
CA ALA A 269 -6.55 9.95 -18.09
C ALA A 269 -7.56 8.80 -18.20
N HIS A 270 -7.65 7.94 -17.17
CA HIS A 270 -8.51 6.76 -17.20
C HIS A 270 -9.87 6.97 -16.50
N THR A 271 -10.04 8.05 -15.77
CA THR A 271 -11.32 8.39 -15.14
C THR A 271 -12.40 8.65 -16.19
N GLY A 272 -13.55 7.97 -16.05
CA GLY A 272 -14.71 8.10 -16.95
C GLY A 272 -14.55 7.48 -18.34
N SER A 273 -13.38 6.89 -18.66
CA SER A 273 -13.10 6.34 -19.99
C SER A 273 -12.98 4.80 -20.01
N VAL A 274 -12.90 4.17 -18.85
CA VAL A 274 -12.71 2.72 -18.71
C VAL A 274 -14.05 2.02 -18.56
N PRO A 275 -14.36 0.98 -19.35
CA PRO A 275 -15.51 0.13 -19.11
C PRO A 275 -15.26 -0.77 -17.88
N PRO A 276 -16.32 -1.12 -17.12
CA PRO A 276 -16.22 -2.14 -16.08
C PRO A 276 -15.70 -3.46 -16.68
N ARG A 277 -14.81 -4.13 -15.96
CA ARG A 277 -14.31 -5.45 -16.33
C ARG A 277 -15.12 -6.54 -15.62
N ASP A 278 -15.35 -7.65 -16.30
CA ASP A 278 -15.83 -8.87 -15.64
C ASP A 278 -14.72 -9.36 -14.70
N ARG A 279 -14.90 -9.12 -13.39
CA ARG A 279 -13.87 -9.35 -12.36
C ARG A 279 -13.97 -10.80 -11.89
N PRO A 280 -12.94 -11.64 -12.10
CA PRO A 280 -12.91 -12.94 -11.45
C PRO A 280 -12.86 -12.73 -9.93
N ASP A 281 -13.44 -13.68 -9.18
CA ASP A 281 -13.33 -13.67 -7.72
C ASP A 281 -11.88 -13.51 -7.30
N ALA A 282 -11.60 -12.53 -6.42
CA ALA A 282 -10.25 -12.11 -6.03
C ALA A 282 -9.37 -13.25 -5.47
N GLN A 283 -9.97 -14.38 -5.07
CA GLN A 283 -9.26 -15.57 -4.59
C GLN A 283 -8.56 -16.39 -5.71
N ALA A 284 -8.92 -16.21 -6.98
CA ALA A 284 -8.33 -16.98 -8.10
C ALA A 284 -7.05 -16.35 -8.67
N ALA A 285 -6.77 -15.08 -8.40
CA ALA A 285 -5.69 -14.32 -9.03
C ALA A 285 -4.34 -14.36 -8.27
N VAL A 286 -4.28 -15.01 -7.10
CA VAL A 286 -3.08 -15.08 -6.23
C VAL A 286 -2.44 -16.48 -6.22
N ARG A 287 -2.74 -17.31 -7.21
CA ARG A 287 -2.10 -18.63 -7.38
C ARG A 287 -0.93 -18.58 -8.34
#